data_93cf19266236d5eda761e4fbabcba02f
#
_entry.id   93cf19266236d5eda761e4fbabcba02f
#
_cell.length_a   1.000
_cell.length_b   1.000
_cell.length_c   1.000
_cell.angle_alpha   90.00
_cell.angle_beta   90.00
_cell.angle_gamma   90.00
#
_symmetry.space_group_name_H-M   'P 1'
#
loop_
_entity.id
_entity.type
_entity.pdbx_description
1 polymer ?
#
loop_
_entity_poly.entity_id
_entity_poly.type
_entity_poly.pdbx_seq_one_letter_code
_entity_poly.pdbx_strand_id
1 'polypeptide(L)'
;MARAVVLRQLTGAPKSRKQLEDALTRKGCPDDVAAEVLDRFEQVGLVDDEAYAQAFVRSKQAGRGLARRALSHELRAKGVDDEIARAVLDDVDPEDERARAHELVAKKLRSMHGLDRVVQTRRLSGMLARKGYGHDVARVVITEALDADPEHQRD
;
A
#
# COMPACT_ATOMS: atom_id res chain seq x y z
N MET A 1 -25.23 21.41 -3.40
CA MET A 1 -23.78 21.68 -3.63
C MET A 1 -22.90 20.57 -3.08
N ALA A 2 -22.98 20.26 -1.78
CA ALA A 2 -22.13 19.25 -1.17
C ALA A 2 -22.30 17.84 -1.80
N ARG A 3 -23.54 17.43 -2.00
CA ARG A 3 -23.83 16.10 -2.63
C ARG A 3 -23.23 15.98 -4.02
N ALA A 4 -23.34 17.06 -4.82
CA ALA A 4 -22.79 17.07 -6.16
C ALA A 4 -21.26 16.97 -6.16
N VAL A 5 -20.60 17.61 -5.21
CA VAL A 5 -19.14 17.55 -5.08
C VAL A 5 -18.71 16.12 -4.76
N VAL A 6 -19.38 15.48 -3.79
CA VAL A 6 -19.04 14.10 -3.40
C VAL A 6 -19.25 13.14 -4.56
N LEU A 7 -20.39 13.23 -5.25
CA LEU A 7 -20.68 12.35 -6.39
C LEU A 7 -19.65 12.51 -7.50
N ARG A 8 -19.22 13.75 -7.78
CA ARG A 8 -18.21 14.01 -8.79
C ARG A 8 -16.86 13.39 -8.40
N GLN A 9 -16.47 13.52 -7.14
CA GLN A 9 -15.22 12.93 -6.65
C GLN A 9 -15.26 11.40 -6.77
N LEU A 10 -16.35 10.77 -6.36
CA LEU A 10 -16.48 9.31 -6.41
C LEU A 10 -16.56 8.77 -7.84
N THR A 11 -17.06 9.56 -8.78
CA THR A 11 -17.11 9.16 -10.19
C THR A 11 -15.71 9.05 -10.78
N GLY A 12 -14.80 9.92 -10.36
CA GLY A 12 -13.42 9.94 -10.88
C GLY A 12 -12.56 8.78 -10.41
N ALA A 13 -12.68 8.42 -9.13
CA ALA A 13 -11.90 7.35 -8.52
C ALA A 13 -12.44 7.06 -7.12
N PRO A 14 -12.13 5.87 -6.54
CA PRO A 14 -12.44 5.59 -5.15
C PRO A 14 -11.79 6.61 -4.22
N LYS A 15 -12.51 7.05 -3.21
CA LYS A 15 -12.05 8.04 -2.24
C LYS A 15 -12.39 7.61 -0.83
N SER A 16 -11.49 7.90 0.12
CA SER A 16 -11.77 7.73 1.53
C SER A 16 -12.69 8.87 2.00
N ARG A 17 -13.37 8.66 3.13
CA ARG A 17 -14.21 9.70 3.72
C ARG A 17 -13.41 10.98 3.98
N LYS A 18 -12.18 10.85 4.49
CA LYS A 18 -11.32 12.00 4.77
C LYS A 18 -10.99 12.80 3.52
N GLN A 19 -10.73 12.12 2.42
CA GLN A 19 -10.48 12.79 1.14
C GLN A 19 -11.69 13.59 0.67
N LEU A 20 -12.89 13.04 0.89
CA LEU A 20 -14.14 13.74 0.55
C LEU A 20 -14.39 14.93 1.48
N GLU A 21 -14.09 14.79 2.77
CA GLU A 21 -14.16 15.92 3.71
C GLU A 21 -13.24 17.06 3.26
N ASP A 22 -12.00 16.72 2.90
CA ASP A 22 -11.03 17.70 2.44
C ASP A 22 -11.49 18.41 1.16
N ALA A 23 -12.09 17.66 0.24
CA ALA A 23 -12.64 18.24 -1.00
C ALA A 23 -13.78 19.21 -0.70
N LEU A 24 -14.66 18.85 0.23
CA LEU A 24 -15.77 19.72 0.65
C LEU A 24 -15.25 20.98 1.34
N THR A 25 -14.24 20.86 2.20
CA THR A 25 -13.62 21.98 2.88
C THR A 25 -13.01 22.97 1.88
N ARG A 26 -12.31 22.44 0.86
CA ARG A 26 -11.74 23.29 -0.20
C ARG A 26 -12.80 24.07 -0.99
N LYS A 27 -14.00 23.53 -1.06
CA LYS A 27 -15.13 24.19 -1.73
C LYS A 27 -15.91 25.12 -0.80
N GLY A 28 -15.45 25.29 0.43
CA GLY A 28 -16.07 26.19 1.39
C GLY A 28 -17.30 25.61 2.09
N CYS A 29 -17.51 24.29 2.04
CA CYS A 29 -18.61 23.66 2.72
C CYS A 29 -18.38 23.67 4.24
N PRO A 30 -19.37 24.10 5.06
CA PRO A 30 -19.25 24.03 6.51
C PRO A 30 -19.08 22.58 6.99
N ASP A 31 -18.33 22.41 8.08
CA ASP A 31 -17.98 21.07 8.58
C ASP A 31 -19.21 20.25 8.99
N ASP A 32 -20.22 20.89 9.59
CA ASP A 32 -21.45 20.23 10.01
C ASP A 32 -22.26 19.74 8.80
N VAL A 33 -22.34 20.52 7.74
CA VAL A 33 -23.00 20.15 6.50
C VAL A 33 -22.25 18.99 5.83
N ALA A 34 -20.91 19.07 5.78
CA ALA A 34 -20.07 18.03 5.22
C ALA A 34 -20.29 16.69 5.95
N ALA A 35 -20.27 16.72 7.27
CA ALA A 35 -20.47 15.52 8.09
C ALA A 35 -21.83 14.90 7.85
N GLU A 36 -22.88 15.70 7.76
CA GLU A 36 -24.25 15.22 7.51
C GLU A 36 -24.36 14.53 6.16
N VAL A 37 -23.80 15.12 5.11
CA VAL A 37 -23.83 14.56 3.77
C VAL A 37 -23.04 13.26 3.71
N LEU A 38 -21.85 13.23 4.31
CA LEU A 38 -21.01 12.03 4.30
C LEU A 38 -21.58 10.90 5.14
N ASP A 39 -22.22 11.22 6.28
CA ASP A 39 -22.93 10.21 7.07
C ASP A 39 -24.06 9.57 6.27
N ARG A 40 -24.80 10.35 5.51
CA ARG A 40 -25.86 9.86 4.65
C ARG A 40 -25.31 8.94 3.56
N PHE A 41 -24.19 9.32 2.95
CA PHE A 41 -23.58 8.52 1.90
C PHE A 41 -22.97 7.23 2.45
N GLU A 42 -22.51 7.22 3.70
CA GLU A 42 -22.10 5.99 4.36
C GLU A 42 -23.28 5.05 4.60
N GLN A 43 -24.43 5.59 5.01
CA GLN A 43 -25.62 4.80 5.26
C GLN A 43 -26.12 4.08 4.00
N VAL A 44 -25.94 4.68 2.83
CA VAL A 44 -26.37 4.07 1.56
C VAL A 44 -25.23 3.33 0.85
N GLY A 45 -24.05 3.23 1.49
CA GLY A 45 -22.93 2.45 0.97
C GLY A 45 -22.11 3.11 -0.12
N LEU A 46 -22.34 4.39 -0.42
CA LEU A 46 -21.53 5.12 -1.41
C LEU A 46 -20.18 5.58 -0.85
N VAL A 47 -20.10 5.79 0.45
CA VAL A 47 -18.86 6.08 1.16
C VAL A 47 -18.60 4.89 2.07
N ASP A 48 -17.44 4.22 1.88
CA ASP A 48 -17.11 2.98 2.59
C ASP A 48 -15.60 2.85 2.67
N ASP A 49 -15.03 3.23 3.81
CA ASP A 49 -13.58 3.23 4.01
C ASP A 49 -12.99 1.82 4.01
N GLU A 50 -13.76 0.80 4.43
CA GLU A 50 -13.29 -0.57 4.37
C GLU A 50 -13.12 -1.02 2.90
N ALA A 51 -14.11 -0.77 2.07
CA ALA A 51 -14.04 -1.08 0.64
C ALA A 51 -12.93 -0.29 -0.03
N TYR A 52 -12.78 0.99 0.34
CA TYR A 52 -11.70 1.82 -0.16
C TYR A 52 -10.33 1.22 0.20
N ALA A 53 -10.16 0.84 1.46
CA ALA A 53 -8.89 0.28 1.94
C ALA A 53 -8.56 -1.04 1.23
N GLN A 54 -9.55 -1.92 1.04
CA GLN A 54 -9.37 -3.18 0.32
C GLN A 54 -8.90 -2.96 -1.11
N ALA A 55 -9.56 -2.04 -1.82
CA ALA A 55 -9.20 -1.71 -3.20
C ALA A 55 -7.81 -1.07 -3.28
N PHE A 56 -7.50 -0.19 -2.32
CA PHE A 56 -6.20 0.46 -2.24
C PHE A 56 -5.09 -0.56 -2.06
N VAL A 57 -5.25 -1.50 -1.12
CA VAL A 57 -4.25 -2.55 -0.85
C VAL A 57 -4.01 -3.38 -2.11
N ARG A 58 -5.07 -3.86 -2.76
CA ARG A 58 -4.94 -4.65 -3.99
C ARG A 58 -4.19 -3.89 -5.08
N SER A 59 -4.53 -2.63 -5.27
CA SER A 59 -3.92 -1.78 -6.29
C SER A 59 -2.42 -1.56 -6.02
N LYS A 60 -2.04 -1.26 -4.79
CA LYS A 60 -0.65 -0.99 -4.44
C LYS A 60 0.20 -2.26 -4.42
N GLN A 61 -0.37 -3.38 -4.04
CA GLN A 61 0.32 -4.67 -4.13
C GLN A 61 0.63 -5.03 -5.58
N ALA A 62 -0.33 -4.88 -6.45
CA ALA A 62 -0.16 -5.21 -7.88
C ALA A 62 0.78 -4.23 -8.58
N GLY A 63 0.64 -2.93 -8.30
CA GLY A 63 1.39 -1.89 -9.01
C GLY A 63 2.79 -1.66 -8.47
N ARG A 64 2.95 -1.56 -7.15
CA ARG A 64 4.23 -1.20 -6.52
C ARG A 64 4.82 -2.29 -5.64
N GLY A 65 4.09 -3.38 -5.40
CA GLY A 65 4.54 -4.46 -4.53
C GLY A 65 4.71 -4.05 -3.07
N LEU A 66 3.88 -3.11 -2.59
CA LEU A 66 4.00 -2.62 -1.21
C LEU A 66 3.61 -3.68 -0.19
N ALA A 67 4.37 -3.74 0.89
CA ALA A 67 4.11 -4.61 2.01
C ALA A 67 3.31 -3.90 3.11
N ARG A 68 2.90 -4.65 4.14
CA ARG A 68 1.96 -4.20 5.17
C ARG A 68 2.34 -2.88 5.81
N ARG A 69 3.62 -2.70 6.17
CA ARG A 69 4.06 -1.47 6.85
C ARG A 69 3.86 -0.24 5.98
N ALA A 70 4.24 -0.32 4.70
CA ALA A 70 4.06 0.79 3.77
C ALA A 70 2.58 1.03 3.48
N LEU A 71 1.80 -0.05 3.32
CA LEU A 71 0.35 0.06 3.10
C LEU A 71 -0.34 0.71 4.28
N SER A 72 0.03 0.33 5.51
CA SER A 72 -0.51 0.94 6.72
C SER A 72 -0.24 2.43 6.76
N HIS A 73 1.00 2.81 6.47
CA HIS A 73 1.41 4.21 6.45
C HIS A 73 0.62 5.02 5.40
N GLU A 74 0.47 4.48 4.20
CA GLU A 74 -0.25 5.18 3.13
C GLU A 74 -1.76 5.27 3.40
N LEU A 75 -2.36 4.22 3.97
CA LEU A 75 -3.77 4.25 4.37
C LEU A 75 -4.02 5.32 5.43
N ARG A 76 -3.12 5.43 6.40
CA ARG A 76 -3.21 6.49 7.41
C ARG A 76 -3.12 7.87 6.77
N ALA A 77 -2.23 8.05 5.81
CA ALA A 77 -2.10 9.32 5.08
C ALA A 77 -3.37 9.66 4.29
N LYS A 78 -4.12 8.65 3.84
CA LYS A 78 -5.40 8.85 3.17
C LYS A 78 -6.56 9.06 4.15
N GLY A 79 -6.28 9.01 5.45
CA GLY A 79 -7.28 9.27 6.48
C GLY A 79 -8.15 8.09 6.84
N VAL A 80 -7.73 6.87 6.48
CA VAL A 80 -8.43 5.65 6.90
C VAL A 80 -8.10 5.36 8.37
N ASP A 81 -9.13 5.07 9.15
CA ASP A 81 -9.01 4.76 10.57
C ASP A 81 -8.10 3.53 10.78
N ASP A 82 -7.25 3.59 11.81
CA ASP A 82 -6.29 2.52 12.13
C ASP A 82 -6.97 1.16 12.32
N GLU A 83 -8.16 1.10 12.92
CA GLU A 83 -8.88 -0.16 13.07
C GLU A 83 -9.27 -0.77 11.74
N ILE A 84 -9.75 0.05 10.83
CA ILE A 84 -10.13 -0.40 9.48
C ILE A 84 -8.90 -0.86 8.72
N ALA A 85 -7.82 -0.07 8.75
CA ALA A 85 -6.58 -0.41 8.09
C ALA A 85 -6.01 -1.72 8.62
N ARG A 86 -6.00 -1.91 9.94
CA ARG A 86 -5.49 -3.12 10.56
C ARG A 86 -6.29 -4.35 10.15
N ALA A 87 -7.61 -4.25 10.17
CA ALA A 87 -8.49 -5.35 9.78
C ALA A 87 -8.25 -5.76 8.32
N VAL A 88 -8.12 -4.79 7.42
CA VAL A 88 -7.86 -5.07 6.00
C VAL A 88 -6.48 -5.69 5.80
N LEU A 89 -5.47 -5.18 6.51
CA LEU A 89 -4.10 -5.68 6.37
C LEU A 89 -3.92 -7.06 7.01
N ASP A 90 -4.72 -7.41 8.01
CA ASP A 90 -4.67 -8.75 8.61
C ASP A 90 -5.13 -9.83 7.64
N ASP A 91 -5.87 -9.48 6.60
CA ASP A 91 -6.29 -10.40 5.54
C ASP A 91 -5.18 -10.63 4.50
N VAL A 92 -4.08 -9.89 4.55
CA VAL A 92 -2.94 -10.11 3.66
C VAL A 92 -2.18 -11.34 4.11
N ASP A 93 -2.09 -12.35 3.23
CA ASP A 93 -1.38 -13.60 3.53
C ASP A 93 0.13 -13.34 3.58
N PRO A 94 0.82 -13.68 4.68
CA PRO A 94 2.28 -13.54 4.78
C PRO A 94 3.03 -14.26 3.67
N GLU A 95 2.53 -15.41 3.21
CA GLU A 95 3.15 -16.15 2.12
C GLU A 95 3.07 -15.42 0.79
N ASP A 96 1.94 -14.77 0.51
CA ASP A 96 1.79 -13.93 -0.69
C ASP A 96 2.73 -12.73 -0.62
N GLU A 97 2.88 -12.13 0.54
CA GLU A 97 3.79 -11.01 0.75
C GLU A 97 5.23 -11.43 0.53
N ARG A 98 5.62 -12.58 1.05
CA ARG A 98 6.95 -13.15 0.86
C ARG A 98 7.23 -13.46 -0.62
N ALA A 99 6.26 -14.06 -1.31
CA ALA A 99 6.37 -14.34 -2.74
C ALA A 99 6.57 -13.06 -3.55
N ARG A 100 5.86 -12.01 -3.17
CA ARG A 100 5.99 -10.71 -3.81
C ARG A 100 7.38 -10.10 -3.60
N ALA A 101 7.92 -10.26 -2.39
CA ALA A 101 9.30 -9.83 -2.09
C ALA A 101 10.31 -10.58 -2.98
N HIS A 102 10.13 -11.88 -3.18
CA HIS A 102 10.98 -12.66 -4.06
C HIS A 102 10.95 -12.16 -5.51
N GLU A 103 9.76 -11.84 -6.01
CA GLU A 103 9.61 -11.29 -7.37
C GLU A 103 10.35 -9.96 -7.52
N LEU A 104 10.21 -9.08 -6.53
CA LEU A 104 10.88 -7.79 -6.54
C LEU A 104 12.40 -7.94 -6.53
N VAL A 105 12.90 -8.84 -5.70
CA VAL A 105 14.33 -9.11 -5.61
C VAL A 105 14.86 -9.71 -6.91
N ALA A 106 14.15 -10.68 -7.49
CA ALA A 106 14.55 -11.31 -8.75
C ALA A 106 14.62 -10.27 -9.89
N LYS A 107 13.63 -9.39 -9.95
CA LYS A 107 13.60 -8.33 -10.96
C LYS A 107 14.77 -7.36 -10.79
N LYS A 108 15.05 -6.95 -9.55
CA LYS A 108 16.14 -6.02 -9.26
C LYS A 108 17.50 -6.63 -9.53
N LEU A 109 17.69 -7.91 -9.21
CA LEU A 109 18.95 -8.61 -9.44
C LEU A 109 19.35 -8.63 -10.91
N ARG A 110 18.40 -8.66 -11.82
CA ARG A 110 18.70 -8.63 -13.25
C ARG A 110 19.46 -7.39 -13.68
N SER A 111 19.34 -6.29 -12.93
CA SER A 111 20.07 -5.04 -13.22
C SER A 111 21.34 -4.90 -12.37
N MET A 112 21.72 -5.94 -11.62
CA MET A 112 22.82 -5.87 -10.65
C MET A 112 23.90 -6.91 -10.91
N HIS A 113 24.04 -7.39 -12.15
CA HIS A 113 25.06 -8.37 -12.50
C HIS A 113 26.47 -7.81 -12.27
N GLY A 114 27.34 -8.66 -11.78
CA GLY A 114 28.74 -8.31 -11.58
C GLY A 114 29.05 -7.54 -10.31
N LEU A 115 28.03 -7.17 -9.53
CA LEU A 115 28.26 -6.48 -8.25
C LEU A 115 28.57 -7.49 -7.15
N ASP A 116 29.38 -7.07 -6.17
CA ASP A 116 29.67 -7.88 -5.00
C ASP A 116 28.38 -8.21 -4.24
N ARG A 117 28.35 -9.40 -3.65
CA ARG A 117 27.22 -9.85 -2.86
C ARG A 117 26.85 -8.87 -1.74
N VAL A 118 27.85 -8.27 -1.09
CA VAL A 118 27.62 -7.26 -0.04
C VAL A 118 26.89 -6.04 -0.57
N VAL A 119 27.27 -5.57 -1.76
CA VAL A 119 26.64 -4.43 -2.40
C VAL A 119 25.21 -4.78 -2.82
N GLN A 120 25.02 -5.96 -3.40
CA GLN A 120 23.68 -6.42 -3.78
C GLN A 120 22.77 -6.53 -2.56
N THR A 121 23.26 -7.13 -1.46
CA THR A 121 22.47 -7.26 -0.24
C THR A 121 22.04 -5.90 0.29
N ARG A 122 22.94 -4.94 0.34
CA ARG A 122 22.62 -3.60 0.83
C ARG A 122 21.56 -2.91 -0.02
N ARG A 123 21.70 -2.97 -1.33
CA ARG A 123 20.73 -2.33 -2.26
C ARG A 123 19.37 -2.98 -2.20
N LEU A 124 19.35 -4.32 -2.14
CA LEU A 124 18.09 -5.07 -2.04
C LEU A 124 17.41 -4.81 -0.71
N SER A 125 18.17 -4.77 0.39
CA SER A 125 17.62 -4.45 1.71
C SER A 125 16.98 -3.07 1.73
N GLY A 126 17.65 -2.09 1.15
CA GLY A 126 17.12 -0.73 1.06
C GLY A 126 15.84 -0.66 0.25
N MET A 127 15.80 -1.35 -0.89
CA MET A 127 14.62 -1.40 -1.74
C MET A 127 13.43 -2.02 -1.01
N LEU A 128 13.62 -3.18 -0.37
CA LEU A 128 12.54 -3.85 0.36
C LEU A 128 12.08 -3.03 1.57
N ALA A 129 13.00 -2.38 2.29
CA ALA A 129 12.64 -1.51 3.40
C ALA A 129 11.74 -0.36 2.95
N ARG A 130 12.07 0.28 1.82
CA ARG A 130 11.25 1.37 1.27
C ARG A 130 9.86 0.90 0.86
N LYS A 131 9.72 -0.36 0.49
CA LYS A 131 8.43 -0.93 0.11
C LYS A 131 7.67 -1.52 1.30
N GLY A 132 8.22 -1.42 2.51
CA GLY A 132 7.53 -1.76 3.75
C GLY A 132 7.71 -3.18 4.25
N TYR A 133 8.65 -3.94 3.66
CA TYR A 133 8.91 -5.32 4.13
C TYR A 133 9.69 -5.29 5.43
N GLY A 134 9.32 -6.20 6.34
CA GLY A 134 10.01 -6.34 7.60
C GLY A 134 11.43 -6.84 7.42
N HIS A 135 12.29 -6.52 8.38
CA HIS A 135 13.71 -6.85 8.33
C HIS A 135 13.95 -8.37 8.21
N ASP A 136 13.19 -9.17 8.95
CA ASP A 136 13.34 -10.64 8.94
C ASP A 136 12.98 -11.23 7.59
N VAL A 137 11.87 -10.80 7.00
CA VAL A 137 11.43 -11.27 5.67
C VAL A 137 12.48 -10.86 4.63
N ALA A 138 12.92 -9.61 4.66
CA ALA A 138 13.90 -9.10 3.71
C ALA A 138 15.17 -9.93 3.75
N ARG A 139 15.69 -10.20 4.94
CA ARG A 139 16.93 -10.97 5.10
C ARG A 139 16.81 -12.37 4.52
N VAL A 140 15.71 -13.06 4.84
CA VAL A 140 15.48 -14.43 4.35
C VAL A 140 15.37 -14.45 2.83
N VAL A 141 14.54 -13.56 2.27
CA VAL A 141 14.31 -13.50 0.83
C VAL A 141 15.59 -13.17 0.06
N ILE A 142 16.37 -12.19 0.55
CA ILE A 142 17.61 -11.79 -0.11
C ILE A 142 18.64 -12.94 -0.05
N THR A 143 18.80 -13.58 1.11
CA THR A 143 19.73 -14.69 1.25
C THR A 143 19.37 -15.83 0.30
N GLU A 144 18.09 -16.23 0.24
CA GLU A 144 17.64 -17.27 -0.66
C GLU A 144 17.89 -16.92 -2.13
N ALA A 145 17.62 -15.67 -2.51
CA ALA A 145 17.81 -15.23 -3.88
C ALA A 145 19.29 -15.22 -4.29
N LEU A 146 20.16 -14.74 -3.42
CA LEU A 146 21.59 -14.66 -3.70
C LEU A 146 22.24 -16.06 -3.68
N ASP A 147 21.80 -16.93 -2.80
CA ASP A 147 22.29 -18.31 -2.76
C ASP A 147 21.89 -19.08 -4.02
N ALA A 148 20.75 -18.78 -4.60
CA ALA A 148 20.29 -19.41 -5.82
C ALA A 148 20.89 -18.78 -7.08
N ASP A 149 21.52 -17.62 -6.99
CA ASP A 149 22.09 -16.92 -8.14
C ASP A 149 23.34 -17.66 -8.61
N PRO A 150 23.43 -18.05 -9.91
CA PRO A 150 24.63 -18.73 -10.44
C PRO A 150 25.94 -17.99 -10.22
N GLU A 151 25.93 -16.65 -10.16
CA GLU A 151 27.12 -15.85 -9.90
C GLU A 151 27.70 -16.11 -8.51
N HIS A 152 26.87 -16.56 -7.55
CA HIS A 152 27.27 -16.75 -6.16
C HIS A 152 27.32 -18.21 -5.73
N GLN A 153 27.15 -19.17 -6.67
CA GLN A 153 27.18 -20.59 -6.39
C GLN A 153 28.55 -21.21 -6.51
N ARG A 154 29.60 -20.41 -6.42
CA ARG A 154 30.97 -20.93 -6.51
C ARG A 154 31.44 -21.40 -5.16
N ASP A 155 32.16 -22.48 -5.20
CA ASP A 155 32.85 -23.03 -4.04
C ASP A 155 34.05 -22.20 -3.62
#